data_e1ba582e08c04e40a19d71ce7fd96938
#
_entry.id   e1ba582e08c04e40a19d71ce7fd96938
#
_cell.length_a   1.000
_cell.length_b   1.000
_cell.length_c   1.000
_cell.angle_alpha   90.00
_cell.angle_beta   90.00
_cell.angle_gamma   90.00
#
_symmetry.space_group_name_H-M   'P 1'
#
loop_
_entity.id
_entity.type
_entity.pdbx_description
1 polymer ?
#
loop_
_entity_poly.entity_id
_entity_poly.type
_entity_poly.pdbx_seq_one_letter_code
_entity_poly.pdbx_strand_id
1 'polypeptide(L)'
;MNIEIISGSSRNNSVSNRVAIFLQNELIKTTTHHIEIIDVREWNLPLLQNVFSSVDNTPEEFKVLAKRMFNAHAFIIVTPEYNGSYTPALKNLFDHFPKQSRKAFGIVTASQGIMGGMRASQQLQLFINALFGIASPHMLITAQVDKKFNENAELIDSNFKKSIDTFLQEYLWLSEQTVRKVEIENPLV
;
A
#
# COMPACT_ATOMS: atom_id res chain seq x y z
N MET A 1 -11.96 9.85 3.38
CA MET A 1 -11.79 8.60 2.61
C MET A 1 -11.09 7.54 3.45
N ASN A 2 -11.22 6.26 3.04
CA ASN A 2 -10.50 5.15 3.67
C ASN A 2 -9.25 4.86 2.85
N ILE A 3 -8.09 4.93 3.48
CA ILE A 3 -6.78 4.62 2.86
C ILE A 3 -6.23 3.38 3.54
N GLU A 4 -5.93 2.35 2.75
CA GLU A 4 -5.27 1.15 3.24
C GLU A 4 -3.79 1.15 2.87
N ILE A 5 -2.93 1.04 3.88
CA ILE A 5 -1.49 0.86 3.69
C ILE A 5 -1.21 -0.65 3.69
N ILE A 6 -0.75 -1.17 2.57
CA ILE A 6 -0.45 -2.60 2.45
C ILE A 6 1.00 -2.84 2.85
N SER A 7 1.22 -3.46 4.02
CA SER A 7 2.54 -3.94 4.44
C SER A 7 2.81 -5.30 3.80
N GLY A 8 3.52 -5.28 2.68
CA GLY A 8 3.64 -6.43 1.76
C GLY A 8 4.72 -7.46 2.10
N SER A 9 5.45 -7.31 3.21
CA SER A 9 6.50 -8.27 3.60
C SER A 9 5.96 -9.40 4.46
N SER A 10 6.20 -10.64 4.08
CA SER A 10 5.86 -11.83 4.88
C SER A 10 6.89 -12.19 5.97
N ARG A 11 8.01 -11.46 6.08
CA ARG A 11 9.03 -11.74 7.08
C ARG A 11 8.64 -11.24 8.47
N ASN A 12 8.84 -12.03 9.53
CA ASN A 12 8.54 -11.63 10.91
C ASN A 12 9.26 -10.33 11.30
N ASN A 13 10.56 -10.22 10.99
CA ASN A 13 11.38 -9.03 11.27
C ASN A 13 11.44 -8.13 10.02
N SER A 14 10.29 -7.65 9.56
CA SER A 14 10.20 -6.83 8.36
C SER A 14 10.66 -5.39 8.61
N VAL A 15 11.76 -4.97 7.97
CA VAL A 15 12.22 -3.58 8.01
C VAL A 15 11.32 -2.65 7.19
N SER A 16 10.66 -3.15 6.14
CA SER A 16 9.71 -2.36 5.35
C SER A 16 8.44 -2.03 6.13
N ASN A 17 8.06 -2.86 7.09
CA ASN A 17 6.91 -2.56 7.96
C ASN A 17 7.10 -1.29 8.81
N ARG A 18 8.35 -0.96 9.17
CA ARG A 18 8.67 0.30 9.87
C ARG A 18 8.22 1.51 9.06
N VAL A 19 8.39 1.46 7.74
CA VAL A 19 7.96 2.53 6.83
C VAL A 19 6.44 2.61 6.78
N ALA A 20 5.74 1.47 6.73
CA ALA A 20 4.27 1.43 6.74
C ALA A 20 3.70 2.07 8.00
N ILE A 21 4.22 1.71 9.18
CA ILE A 21 3.81 2.27 10.48
C ILE A 21 4.10 3.78 10.53
N PHE A 22 5.29 4.21 10.09
CA PHE A 22 5.63 5.63 10.05
C PHE A 22 4.66 6.43 9.17
N LEU A 23 4.37 5.94 7.96
CA LEU A 23 3.45 6.61 7.04
C LEU A 23 2.02 6.66 7.60
N GLN A 24 1.54 5.59 8.25
CA GLN A 24 0.26 5.60 8.94
C GLN A 24 0.21 6.72 10.00
N ASN A 25 1.22 6.79 10.87
CA ASN A 25 1.29 7.79 11.93
C ASN A 25 1.32 9.22 11.37
N GLU A 26 2.07 9.46 10.30
CA GLU A 26 2.11 10.78 9.66
C GLU A 26 0.76 11.15 9.02
N LEU A 27 0.11 10.23 8.33
CA LEU A 27 -1.19 10.48 7.70
C LEU A 27 -2.29 10.72 8.75
N ILE A 28 -2.31 9.98 9.86
CA ILE A 28 -3.26 10.19 10.96
C ILE A 28 -3.07 11.59 11.59
N LYS A 29 -1.82 12.06 11.73
CA LYS A 29 -1.52 13.39 12.30
C LYS A 29 -1.89 14.54 11.36
N THR A 30 -1.78 14.32 10.05
CA THR A 30 -1.84 15.40 9.05
C THR A 30 -3.14 15.45 8.27
N THR A 31 -4.01 14.44 8.39
CA THR A 31 -5.27 14.34 7.66
C THR A 31 -6.43 13.93 8.57
N THR A 32 -7.66 14.09 8.07
CA THR A 32 -8.89 13.58 8.69
C THR A 32 -9.36 12.25 8.07
N HIS A 33 -8.53 11.61 7.26
CA HIS A 33 -8.85 10.36 6.60
C HIS A 33 -8.76 9.18 7.57
N HIS A 34 -9.48 8.10 7.27
CA HIS A 34 -9.34 6.84 8.01
C HIS A 34 -8.19 6.04 7.41
N ILE A 35 -7.15 5.80 8.20
CA ILE A 35 -5.89 5.19 7.76
C ILE A 35 -5.65 3.90 8.53
N GLU A 36 -5.61 2.77 7.84
CA GLU A 36 -5.28 1.48 8.45
C GLU A 36 -4.17 0.75 7.68
N ILE A 37 -3.52 -0.21 8.34
CA ILE A 37 -2.51 -1.10 7.72
C ILE A 37 -3.14 -2.48 7.53
N ILE A 38 -3.09 -3.00 6.29
CA ILE A 38 -3.27 -4.42 6.01
C ILE A 38 -1.87 -5.04 5.98
N ASP A 39 -1.54 -5.80 7.00
CA ASP A 39 -0.27 -6.52 7.06
C ASP A 39 -0.49 -7.94 6.52
N VAL A 40 0.22 -8.31 5.44
CA VAL A 40 0.08 -9.63 4.82
C VAL A 40 0.43 -10.79 5.75
N ARG A 41 1.12 -10.53 6.87
CA ARG A 41 1.46 -11.54 7.87
C ARG A 41 0.27 -11.97 8.73
N GLU A 42 -0.74 -11.13 8.84
CA GLU A 42 -1.94 -11.38 9.66
C GLU A 42 -2.97 -12.26 8.93
N TRP A 43 -2.78 -12.45 7.63
CA TRP A 43 -3.74 -13.13 6.77
C TRP A 43 -3.11 -14.36 6.11
N ASN A 44 -3.44 -15.56 6.61
CA ASN A 44 -2.97 -16.81 6.02
C ASN A 44 -3.78 -17.17 4.77
N LEU A 45 -3.71 -16.30 3.75
CA LEU A 45 -4.40 -16.52 2.48
C LEU A 45 -3.78 -17.73 1.76
N PRO A 46 -4.58 -18.72 1.33
CA PRO A 46 -4.09 -19.81 0.50
C PRO A 46 -3.60 -19.28 -0.85
N LEU A 47 -2.95 -20.11 -1.65
CA LEU A 47 -2.73 -19.77 -3.05
C LEU A 47 -4.08 -19.63 -3.75
N LEU A 48 -4.20 -18.62 -4.61
CA LEU A 48 -5.46 -18.29 -5.27
C LEU A 48 -6.14 -19.49 -5.93
N GLN A 49 -7.38 -19.73 -5.53
CA GLN A 49 -8.29 -20.65 -6.20
C GLN A 49 -9.52 -19.91 -6.76
N ASN A 50 -10.08 -19.02 -5.97
CA ASN A 50 -11.25 -18.22 -6.32
C ASN A 50 -11.08 -16.77 -5.90
N VAL A 51 -11.57 -15.84 -6.69
CA VAL A 51 -11.62 -14.41 -6.36
C VAL A 51 -12.78 -14.15 -5.42
N PHE A 52 -12.57 -13.43 -4.35
CA PHE A 52 -13.61 -12.96 -3.44
C PHE A 52 -14.40 -11.84 -4.14
N SER A 53 -15.56 -12.16 -4.67
CA SER A 53 -16.36 -11.24 -5.49
C SER A 53 -17.16 -10.23 -4.65
N SER A 54 -17.42 -10.54 -3.38
CA SER A 54 -18.09 -9.69 -2.39
C SER A 54 -17.72 -10.14 -0.98
N VAL A 55 -18.05 -9.34 0.03
CA VAL A 55 -17.87 -9.70 1.44
C VAL A 55 -18.65 -11.00 1.77
N ASP A 56 -19.87 -11.13 1.27
CA ASP A 56 -20.74 -12.29 1.55
C ASP A 56 -20.19 -13.57 0.92
N ASN A 57 -19.53 -13.47 -0.25
CA ASN A 57 -18.91 -14.61 -0.94
C ASN A 57 -17.47 -14.88 -0.50
N THR A 58 -17.01 -14.25 0.57
CA THR A 58 -15.69 -14.46 1.15
C THR A 58 -15.77 -15.46 2.30
N PRO A 59 -14.82 -16.42 2.44
CA PRO A 59 -14.74 -17.28 3.61
C PRO A 59 -14.74 -16.48 4.92
N GLU A 60 -15.37 -17.01 5.97
CA GLU A 60 -15.61 -16.28 7.23
C GLU A 60 -14.34 -15.67 7.82
N GLU A 61 -13.25 -16.44 7.83
CA GLU A 61 -11.94 -16.00 8.33
C GLU A 61 -11.33 -14.80 7.60
N PHE A 62 -11.77 -14.52 6.35
CA PHE A 62 -11.28 -13.41 5.53
C PHE A 62 -12.30 -12.27 5.35
N LYS A 63 -13.51 -12.36 5.92
CA LYS A 63 -14.54 -11.32 5.76
C LYS A 63 -14.12 -9.95 6.24
N VAL A 64 -13.35 -9.87 7.33
CA VAL A 64 -12.82 -8.58 7.85
C VAL A 64 -11.86 -7.98 6.83
N LEU A 65 -10.94 -8.77 6.28
CA LEU A 65 -10.03 -8.34 5.22
C LEU A 65 -10.80 -7.88 3.98
N ALA A 66 -11.78 -8.69 3.55
CA ALA A 66 -12.60 -8.37 2.38
C ALA A 66 -13.34 -7.05 2.55
N LYS A 67 -13.97 -6.81 3.71
CA LYS A 67 -14.64 -5.54 4.01
C LYS A 67 -13.69 -4.34 3.88
N ARG A 68 -12.45 -4.47 4.37
CA ARG A 68 -11.43 -3.43 4.25
C ARG A 68 -11.03 -3.21 2.78
N MET A 69 -10.71 -4.26 2.04
CA MET A 69 -10.30 -4.18 0.63
C MET A 69 -11.39 -3.59 -0.27
N PHE A 70 -12.67 -3.96 -0.05
CA PHE A 70 -13.79 -3.41 -0.81
C PHE A 70 -14.07 -1.93 -0.46
N ASN A 71 -13.96 -1.56 0.83
CA ASN A 71 -14.23 -0.20 1.30
C ASN A 71 -13.06 0.77 1.10
N ALA A 72 -11.88 0.30 0.74
CA ALA A 72 -10.73 1.15 0.47
C ALA A 72 -11.00 2.08 -0.72
N HIS A 73 -10.72 3.36 -0.55
CA HIS A 73 -10.78 4.37 -1.60
C HIS A 73 -9.44 4.52 -2.33
N ALA A 74 -8.34 4.32 -1.61
CA ALA A 74 -6.99 4.42 -2.14
C ALA A 74 -6.04 3.50 -1.35
N PHE A 75 -4.88 3.20 -1.93
CA PHE A 75 -3.89 2.31 -1.35
C PHE A 75 -2.49 2.94 -1.32
N ILE A 76 -1.70 2.63 -0.29
CA ILE A 76 -0.25 2.78 -0.31
C ILE A 76 0.36 1.38 -0.21
N ILE A 77 1.13 0.97 -1.20
CA ILE A 77 1.82 -0.32 -1.18
C ILE A 77 3.23 -0.13 -0.65
N VAL A 78 3.56 -0.78 0.47
CA VAL A 78 4.91 -0.79 1.06
C VAL A 78 5.48 -2.20 0.95
N THR A 79 6.51 -2.40 0.14
CA THR A 79 7.08 -3.73 -0.14
C THR A 79 8.61 -3.72 -0.15
N PRO A 80 9.26 -4.80 0.28
CA PRO A 80 10.66 -5.04 -0.08
C PRO A 80 10.78 -5.55 -1.52
N GLU A 81 12.00 -5.62 -2.01
CA GLU A 81 12.31 -6.29 -3.28
C GLU A 81 12.75 -7.73 -3.03
N TYR A 82 12.07 -8.68 -3.67
CA TYR A 82 12.47 -10.09 -3.74
C TYR A 82 12.77 -10.45 -5.21
N ASN A 83 14.05 -10.71 -5.52
CA ASN A 83 14.49 -11.13 -6.86
C ASN A 83 13.98 -10.21 -8.00
N GLY A 84 14.05 -8.90 -7.79
CA GLY A 84 13.67 -7.91 -8.81
C GLY A 84 12.19 -7.57 -8.89
N SER A 85 11.37 -8.08 -7.96
CA SER A 85 9.92 -7.82 -7.91
C SER A 85 9.45 -7.55 -6.47
N TYR A 86 8.18 -7.20 -6.34
CA TYR A 86 7.47 -7.17 -5.06
C TYR A 86 7.23 -8.60 -4.54
N THR A 87 6.74 -8.74 -3.30
CA THR A 87 6.62 -10.03 -2.64
C THR A 87 5.46 -10.88 -3.19
N PRO A 88 5.59 -12.23 -3.16
CA PRO A 88 4.48 -13.13 -3.50
C PRO A 88 3.25 -12.94 -2.61
N ALA A 89 3.44 -12.63 -1.32
CA ALA A 89 2.32 -12.41 -0.39
C ALA A 89 1.49 -11.18 -0.77
N LEU A 90 2.15 -10.10 -1.20
CA LEU A 90 1.46 -8.91 -1.73
C LEU A 90 0.68 -9.24 -3.00
N LYS A 91 1.28 -10.00 -3.92
CA LYS A 91 0.60 -10.43 -5.14
C LYS A 91 -0.62 -11.27 -4.82
N ASN A 92 -0.45 -12.29 -3.96
CA ASN A 92 -1.50 -13.19 -3.54
C ASN A 92 -2.67 -12.44 -2.88
N LEU A 93 -2.39 -11.43 -2.03
CA LEU A 93 -3.41 -10.58 -1.44
C LEU A 93 -4.33 -9.96 -2.51
N PHE A 94 -3.75 -9.22 -3.47
CA PHE A 94 -4.55 -8.55 -4.49
C PHE A 94 -5.20 -9.50 -5.48
N ASP A 95 -4.63 -10.69 -5.73
CA ASP A 95 -5.23 -11.68 -6.62
C ASP A 95 -6.54 -12.25 -6.07
N HIS A 96 -6.71 -12.27 -4.74
CA HIS A 96 -7.98 -12.68 -4.12
C HIS A 96 -9.12 -11.67 -4.29
N PHE A 97 -8.86 -10.47 -4.81
CA PHE A 97 -9.87 -9.42 -4.94
C PHE A 97 -10.07 -8.98 -6.40
N PRO A 98 -11.24 -8.42 -6.74
CA PRO A 98 -11.47 -7.84 -8.06
C PRO A 98 -10.51 -6.70 -8.37
N LYS A 99 -10.53 -6.26 -9.62
CA LYS A 99 -9.79 -5.07 -10.06
C LYS A 99 -10.11 -3.87 -9.18
N GLN A 100 -9.09 -3.10 -8.85
CA GLN A 100 -9.20 -1.90 -8.01
C GLN A 100 -9.30 -0.65 -8.89
N SER A 101 -10.24 -0.69 -9.83
CA SER A 101 -10.38 0.29 -10.90
C SER A 101 -10.50 1.71 -10.40
N ARG A 102 -9.74 2.63 -11.02
CA ARG A 102 -9.73 4.07 -10.73
C ARG A 102 -9.26 4.48 -9.33
N LYS A 103 -8.88 3.53 -8.45
CA LYS A 103 -8.31 3.86 -7.16
C LYS A 103 -6.88 4.36 -7.31
N ALA A 104 -6.49 5.35 -6.48
CA ALA A 104 -5.13 5.84 -6.42
C ALA A 104 -4.23 4.88 -5.64
N PHE A 105 -2.98 4.74 -6.10
CA PHE A 105 -1.95 3.91 -5.48
C PHE A 105 -0.67 4.71 -5.26
N GLY A 106 -0.18 4.74 -4.01
CA GLY A 106 1.17 5.15 -3.67
C GLY A 106 2.13 3.95 -3.70
N ILE A 107 3.30 4.12 -4.29
CA ILE A 107 4.34 3.08 -4.36
C ILE A 107 5.45 3.42 -3.37
N VAL A 108 5.70 2.51 -2.43
CA VAL A 108 6.80 2.61 -1.47
C VAL A 108 7.59 1.31 -1.47
N THR A 109 8.89 1.40 -1.69
CA THR A 109 9.78 0.26 -1.56
C THR A 109 10.82 0.51 -0.47
N ALA A 110 11.25 -0.54 0.21
CA ALA A 110 12.20 -0.44 1.29
C ALA A 110 13.19 -1.61 1.29
N SER A 111 14.48 -1.30 1.38
CA SER A 111 15.56 -2.28 1.41
C SER A 111 16.71 -1.79 2.25
N GLN A 112 17.44 -2.72 2.90
CA GLN A 112 18.73 -2.42 3.53
C GLN A 112 19.84 -2.13 2.50
N GLY A 113 19.65 -2.57 1.24
CA GLY A 113 20.56 -2.28 0.15
C GLY A 113 20.42 -0.85 -0.40
N ILE A 114 21.45 -0.42 -1.15
CA ILE A 114 21.53 0.93 -1.72
C ILE A 114 20.51 1.21 -2.84
N MET A 115 19.96 0.17 -3.47
CA MET A 115 18.96 0.31 -4.52
C MET A 115 17.53 0.55 -3.99
N GLY A 116 17.30 0.37 -2.70
CA GLY A 116 16.01 0.68 -2.06
C GLY A 116 14.79 -0.09 -2.58
N GLY A 117 14.97 -1.11 -3.39
CA GLY A 117 13.87 -1.84 -4.03
C GLY A 117 13.40 -1.23 -5.36
N MET A 118 14.28 -0.55 -6.07
CA MET A 118 13.97 0.15 -7.33
C MET A 118 13.31 -0.77 -8.39
N ARG A 119 13.75 -2.03 -8.53
CA ARG A 119 13.15 -2.95 -9.51
C ARG A 119 11.72 -3.33 -9.13
N ALA A 120 11.47 -3.53 -7.83
CA ALA A 120 10.13 -3.80 -7.34
C ALA A 120 9.17 -2.63 -7.62
N SER A 121 9.64 -1.37 -7.54
CA SER A 121 8.79 -0.21 -7.86
C SER A 121 8.35 -0.20 -9.33
N GLN A 122 9.21 -0.59 -10.26
CA GLN A 122 8.86 -0.70 -11.67
C GLN A 122 7.82 -1.82 -11.91
N GLN A 123 8.00 -2.96 -11.26
CA GLN A 123 7.04 -4.06 -11.35
C GLN A 123 5.68 -3.69 -10.73
N LEU A 124 5.67 -2.88 -9.66
CA LEU A 124 4.43 -2.38 -9.06
C LEU A 124 3.66 -1.46 -10.00
N GLN A 125 4.32 -0.63 -10.80
CA GLN A 125 3.63 0.20 -11.80
C GLN A 125 2.84 -0.65 -12.80
N LEU A 126 3.46 -1.71 -13.33
CA LEU A 126 2.81 -2.66 -14.23
C LEU A 126 1.65 -3.38 -13.52
N PHE A 127 1.86 -3.78 -12.29
CA PHE A 127 0.85 -4.45 -11.48
C PHE A 127 -0.37 -3.57 -11.20
N ILE A 128 -0.16 -2.31 -10.80
CA ILE A 128 -1.23 -1.34 -10.55
C ILE A 128 -2.04 -1.09 -11.84
N ASN A 129 -1.37 -0.95 -12.98
CA ASN A 129 -2.05 -0.83 -14.27
C ASN A 129 -2.91 -2.08 -14.58
N ALA A 130 -2.41 -3.28 -14.27
CA ALA A 130 -3.18 -4.52 -14.42
C ALA A 130 -4.38 -4.61 -13.48
N LEU A 131 -4.36 -3.89 -12.35
CA LEU A 131 -5.49 -3.71 -11.43
C LEU A 131 -6.46 -2.59 -11.87
N PHE A 132 -6.19 -1.91 -12.99
CA PHE A 132 -6.90 -0.71 -13.47
C PHE A 132 -6.85 0.46 -12.47
N GLY A 133 -5.85 0.44 -11.58
CA GLY A 133 -5.54 1.52 -10.64
C GLY A 133 -4.71 2.63 -11.29
N ILE A 134 -4.52 3.71 -10.55
CA ILE A 134 -3.75 4.88 -10.97
C ILE A 134 -2.59 5.07 -9.99
N ALA A 135 -1.37 4.79 -10.45
CA ALA A 135 -0.17 4.99 -9.62
C ALA A 135 0.18 6.48 -9.52
N SER A 136 0.48 6.95 -8.30
CA SER A 136 1.10 8.27 -8.11
C SER A 136 2.47 8.29 -8.78
N PRO A 137 2.82 9.33 -9.55
CA PRO A 137 4.12 9.42 -10.21
C PRO A 137 5.28 9.55 -9.22
N HIS A 138 5.05 10.14 -8.06
CA HIS A 138 6.04 10.19 -6.99
C HIS A 138 6.05 8.86 -6.21
N MET A 139 7.17 8.15 -6.28
CA MET A 139 7.42 6.92 -5.54
C MET A 139 8.40 7.18 -4.39
N LEU A 140 8.20 6.53 -3.24
CA LEU A 140 9.11 6.61 -2.11
C LEU A 140 10.05 5.40 -2.11
N ILE A 141 11.26 5.58 -2.64
CA ILE A 141 12.30 4.55 -2.67
C ILE A 141 13.17 4.67 -1.41
N THR A 142 13.01 3.74 -0.46
CA THR A 142 13.69 3.78 0.84
C THR A 142 14.92 2.88 0.83
N ALA A 143 16.03 3.40 0.29
CA ALA A 143 17.32 2.73 0.36
C ALA A 143 17.90 2.80 1.78
N GLN A 144 18.64 1.77 2.19
CA GLN A 144 19.26 1.68 3.51
C GLN A 144 18.27 2.01 4.64
N VAL A 145 17.12 1.34 4.61
CA VAL A 145 15.96 1.63 5.48
C VAL A 145 16.29 1.59 6.96
N ASP A 146 17.20 0.74 7.39
CA ASP A 146 17.72 0.63 8.75
C ASP A 146 18.52 1.86 9.23
N LYS A 147 19.03 2.67 8.29
CA LYS A 147 19.67 3.98 8.58
C LYS A 147 18.68 5.14 8.55
N LYS A 148 17.45 4.91 8.12
CA LYS A 148 16.40 5.94 8.01
C LYS A 148 15.34 5.81 9.09
N PHE A 149 15.02 4.57 9.48
CA PHE A 149 14.01 4.26 10.48
C PHE A 149 14.56 3.30 11.53
N ASN A 150 14.37 3.65 12.81
CA ASN A 150 14.71 2.78 13.93
C ASN A 150 13.68 1.63 14.09
N GLU A 151 13.88 0.79 15.10
CA GLU A 151 13.01 -0.36 15.38
C GLU A 151 11.60 0.04 15.83
N ASN A 152 11.43 1.23 16.37
CA ASN A 152 10.16 1.81 16.77
C ASN A 152 9.42 2.51 15.61
N ALA A 153 9.88 2.33 14.37
CA ALA A 153 9.34 3.00 13.18
C ALA A 153 9.44 4.54 13.23
N GLU A 154 10.42 5.09 13.95
CA GLU A 154 10.67 6.53 14.00
C GLU A 154 11.72 6.91 12.95
N LEU A 155 11.52 8.04 12.29
CA LEU A 155 12.47 8.59 11.31
C LEU A 155 13.72 9.14 12.03
N ILE A 156 14.88 8.57 11.72
CA ILE A 156 16.19 8.99 12.30
C ILE A 156 17.04 9.78 11.28
N ASP A 157 16.75 9.70 9.99
CA ASP A 157 17.39 10.51 8.94
C ASP A 157 16.47 11.69 8.56
N SER A 158 16.72 12.86 9.15
CA SER A 158 15.93 14.05 8.88
C SER A 158 15.97 14.54 7.42
N ASN A 159 17.04 14.21 6.68
CA ASN A 159 17.14 14.58 5.26
C ASN A 159 16.12 13.81 4.40
N PHE A 160 15.70 12.63 4.84
CA PHE A 160 14.71 11.82 4.12
C PHE A 160 13.27 12.36 4.29
N LYS A 161 13.03 13.23 5.30
CA LYS A 161 11.70 13.79 5.55
C LYS A 161 11.11 14.50 4.34
N LYS A 162 11.91 15.28 3.63
CA LYS A 162 11.48 16.00 2.41
C LYS A 162 10.93 15.03 1.34
N SER A 163 11.58 13.90 1.14
CA SER A 163 11.12 12.88 0.18
C SER A 163 9.78 12.29 0.60
N ILE A 164 9.59 12.03 1.90
CA ILE A 164 8.34 11.55 2.46
C ILE A 164 7.24 12.59 2.26
N ASP A 165 7.49 13.85 2.57
CA ASP A 165 6.50 14.93 2.47
C ASP A 165 6.04 15.11 1.02
N THR A 166 6.98 15.13 0.07
CA THR A 166 6.64 15.21 -1.36
C THR A 166 5.80 14.00 -1.78
N PHE A 167 6.19 12.78 -1.39
CA PHE A 167 5.43 11.57 -1.71
C PHE A 167 3.99 11.64 -1.16
N LEU A 168 3.83 12.00 0.12
CA LEU A 168 2.51 12.09 0.75
C LEU A 168 1.64 13.18 0.12
N GLN A 169 2.21 14.35 -0.18
CA GLN A 169 1.50 15.44 -0.82
C GLN A 169 0.93 15.04 -2.19
N GLU A 170 1.76 14.47 -3.05
CA GLU A 170 1.36 14.06 -4.40
C GLU A 170 0.37 12.88 -4.38
N TYR A 171 0.59 11.92 -3.49
CA TYR A 171 -0.33 10.80 -3.31
C TYR A 171 -1.71 11.25 -2.81
N LEU A 172 -1.76 12.13 -1.80
CA LEU A 172 -3.03 12.63 -1.26
C LEU A 172 -3.79 13.44 -2.30
N TRP A 173 -3.09 14.34 -3.02
CA TRP A 173 -3.70 15.08 -4.11
C TRP A 173 -4.38 14.14 -5.13
N LEU A 174 -3.65 13.12 -5.62
CA LEU A 174 -4.20 12.15 -6.56
C LEU A 174 -5.40 11.40 -5.98
N SER A 175 -5.29 10.92 -4.74
CA SER A 175 -6.34 10.14 -4.07
C SER A 175 -7.62 10.95 -3.92
N GLU A 176 -7.53 12.21 -3.53
CA GLU A 176 -8.67 13.10 -3.40
C GLU A 176 -9.34 13.40 -4.75
N GLN A 177 -8.56 13.58 -5.84
CA GLN A 177 -9.13 13.80 -7.18
C GLN A 177 -9.88 12.55 -7.69
N THR A 178 -9.36 11.35 -7.43
CA THR A 178 -10.01 10.11 -7.87
C THR A 178 -11.33 9.85 -7.14
N VAL A 179 -11.40 10.13 -5.83
CA VAL A 179 -12.64 9.97 -5.03
C VAL A 179 -13.71 10.99 -5.44
N ARG A 180 -13.36 12.27 -5.57
CA ARG A 180 -14.31 13.32 -5.99
C ARG A 180 -15.00 13.02 -7.32
N LYS A 181 -14.29 12.42 -8.28
CA LYS A 181 -14.89 12.06 -9.58
C LYS A 181 -15.89 10.92 -9.47
N VAL A 182 -15.63 9.93 -8.63
CA VAL A 182 -16.57 8.82 -8.40
C VAL A 182 -17.87 9.31 -7.78
N GLU A 183 -17.82 10.25 -6.83
CA GLU A 183 -19.00 10.86 -6.20
C GLU A 183 -19.82 11.69 -7.18
N ILE A 184 -19.19 12.36 -8.14
CA ILE A 184 -19.88 13.17 -9.17
C ILE A 184 -20.55 12.27 -10.23
N GLU A 185 -19.90 11.16 -10.62
CA GLU A 185 -20.43 10.22 -11.62
C GLU A 185 -21.54 9.31 -11.05
N ASN A 186 -21.61 9.11 -9.73
CA ASN A 186 -22.62 8.32 -9.02
C ASN A 186 -23.21 9.10 -7.83
N PRO A 187 -24.00 10.15 -8.05
CA PRO A 187 -24.57 10.96 -6.95
C PRO A 187 -25.67 10.26 -6.14
N LEU A 188 -25.98 9.00 -6.41
CA LEU A 188 -27.09 8.23 -5.82
C LEU A 188 -26.68 6.87 -5.22
N VAL A 189 -25.47 6.73 -4.69
CA VAL A 189 -25.11 5.54 -3.89
C VAL A 189 -24.91 5.95 -2.45
#